data_fdf8832e2522ddeb1769d2a263b86717
#
_entry.id   fdf8832e2522ddeb1769d2a263b86717
#
_cell.length_a   1.000
_cell.length_b   1.000
_cell.length_c   1.000
_cell.angle_alpha   90.00
_cell.angle_beta   90.00
_cell.angle_gamma   90.00
#
_symmetry.space_group_name_H-M   'P 1'
#
loop_
_entity.id
_entity.type
_entity.pdbx_description
1 polymer ?
#
loop_
_entity_poly.entity_id
_entity_poly.type
_entity_poly.pdbx_seq_one_letter_code
_entity_poly.pdbx_strand_id
1 'polypeptide(L)'
;MLNPLYTIVAILVVALSTGCAQHYPEVEPDFEQNWQSQTYQSQAYLIPTAGEAFARRVSLVRSAQQHIDITYFSWDKDTSGLLLLEELRLAADRGVKVRLTLDDLLLFNEKWLAGLNQHPNIAIKVFNPFHSRKLGWIGRAVDFASHQRQRDNRLHEKYFNIDGQWLILGGRNIGDAYFGFSQKANFFDMDTLFKGDIIRPFARNYDTLWHSEHLQDISSLIAHDHQQPLEEFEQAIKKHTNKAVIAHIDEQVEQLSTIDFIDVKATPVFDSLAKLNDNKPYFRTRAEHTIDQYLNKAKSALISTPYMVPSQGEFTVVDKLVANQAQVTLLTNSSASNDSGFIPAYYEQHRITLLNKGVDIFEYKANASNDDHFYHADTYYHNKTLILDSQLSYIGSSNFDPRSDFLNIEFGVFVDSKQFAQQVEHYLLRQQTVYWHVSLDEQGKPQWQSADEIHHDNPDYGKWHEIPNWLFRKMHGEFEL
;
A
#
# COMPACT_ATOMS: atom_id res chain seq x y z
N MET A 1 -14.03 19.21 -1.39
CA MET A 1 -15.48 18.99 -1.17
C MET A 1 -15.94 17.93 -2.15
N LEU A 2 -16.10 16.69 -1.70
CA LEU A 2 -16.69 15.62 -2.49
C LEU A 2 -18.12 16.02 -2.87
N ASN A 3 -18.46 15.84 -4.14
CA ASN A 3 -19.79 16.11 -4.67
C ASN A 3 -20.80 15.24 -3.87
N PRO A 4 -21.86 15.81 -3.25
CA PRO A 4 -22.82 15.08 -2.43
C PRO A 4 -23.46 13.89 -3.17
N LEU A 5 -23.47 13.92 -4.51
CA LEU A 5 -23.93 12.80 -5.33
C LEU A 5 -23.02 11.57 -5.20
N TYR A 6 -21.69 11.75 -5.10
CA TYR A 6 -20.74 10.62 -4.90
C TYR A 6 -20.86 10.01 -3.50
N THR A 7 -21.16 10.83 -2.50
CA THR A 7 -21.41 10.35 -1.12
C THR A 7 -22.69 9.51 -1.04
N ILE A 8 -23.76 9.95 -1.71
CA ILE A 8 -25.04 9.22 -1.76
C ILE A 8 -24.89 7.89 -2.52
N VAL A 9 -24.10 7.87 -3.61
CA VAL A 9 -23.86 6.67 -4.40
C VAL A 9 -22.94 5.69 -3.65
N ALA A 10 -21.93 6.16 -2.96
CA ALA A 10 -21.12 5.32 -2.07
C ALA A 10 -21.99 4.69 -0.96
N ILE A 11 -22.88 5.46 -0.32
CA ILE A 11 -23.84 4.97 0.68
C ILE A 11 -24.78 3.91 0.09
N LEU A 12 -25.26 4.07 -1.14
CA LEU A 12 -26.13 3.11 -1.81
C LEU A 12 -25.40 1.82 -2.19
N VAL A 13 -24.13 1.92 -2.63
CA VAL A 13 -23.31 0.73 -2.95
C VAL A 13 -22.98 -0.06 -1.68
N VAL A 14 -22.60 0.60 -0.60
CA VAL A 14 -22.34 -0.07 0.70
C VAL A 14 -23.66 -0.63 1.29
N ALA A 15 -24.80 0.06 1.16
CA ALA A 15 -26.10 -0.45 1.65
C ALA A 15 -26.59 -1.71 0.92
N LEU A 16 -26.17 -1.94 -0.32
CA LEU A 16 -26.47 -3.16 -1.05
C LEU A 16 -25.53 -4.32 -0.71
N SER A 17 -24.38 -4.03 -0.07
CA SER A 17 -23.37 -5.02 0.31
C SER A 17 -23.56 -5.64 1.70
N THR A 18 -24.42 -5.11 2.57
CA THR A 18 -24.57 -5.51 3.99
C THR A 18 -25.22 -6.88 4.23
N GLY A 19 -25.15 -7.80 3.32
CA GLY A 19 -25.97 -9.02 3.35
C GLY A 19 -25.34 -10.29 3.89
N CYS A 20 -24.05 -10.44 4.27
CA CYS A 20 -23.54 -11.77 4.66
C CYS A 20 -22.23 -11.87 5.46
N ALA A 21 -21.64 -10.83 5.98
CA ALA A 21 -20.33 -10.96 6.64
C ALA A 21 -20.43 -10.93 8.18
N GLN A 22 -20.92 -12.00 8.79
CA GLN A 22 -20.84 -12.18 10.25
C GLN A 22 -19.78 -13.21 10.69
N HIS A 23 -19.07 -13.86 9.76
CA HIS A 23 -18.08 -14.86 10.11
C HIS A 23 -16.82 -14.65 9.26
N TYR A 24 -15.71 -14.31 9.92
CA TYR A 24 -14.41 -14.24 9.29
C TYR A 24 -13.91 -15.65 8.97
N PRO A 25 -13.56 -15.96 7.71
CA PRO A 25 -13.08 -17.28 7.38
C PRO A 25 -11.69 -17.53 8.00
N GLU A 26 -11.40 -18.78 8.31
CA GLU A 26 -10.11 -19.21 8.83
C GLU A 26 -9.39 -20.12 7.82
N VAL A 27 -8.07 -20.11 7.87
CA VAL A 27 -7.25 -21.04 7.09
C VAL A 27 -7.31 -22.42 7.73
N GLU A 28 -7.48 -23.46 6.92
CA GLU A 28 -7.46 -24.84 7.42
C GLU A 28 -6.09 -25.18 8.04
N PRO A 29 -6.07 -25.92 9.17
CA PRO A 29 -4.81 -26.19 9.88
C PRO A 29 -3.76 -26.92 9.05
N ASP A 30 -4.16 -27.72 8.06
CA ASP A 30 -3.27 -28.48 7.17
C ASP A 30 -2.79 -27.67 5.95
N PHE A 31 -3.35 -26.50 5.69
CA PHE A 31 -2.92 -25.63 4.59
C PHE A 31 -1.42 -25.32 4.67
N GLU A 32 -0.91 -25.05 5.87
CA GLU A 32 0.46 -24.63 6.11
C GLU A 32 1.46 -25.81 6.14
N GLN A 33 1.01 -27.07 6.07
CA GLN A 33 1.91 -28.25 6.10
C GLN A 33 2.89 -28.24 4.92
N ASN A 34 2.52 -27.67 3.79
CA ASN A 34 3.33 -27.58 2.58
C ASN A 34 3.96 -26.21 2.35
N TRP A 35 3.65 -25.22 3.21
CA TRP A 35 4.23 -23.89 3.11
C TRP A 35 5.37 -23.75 4.13
N GLN A 36 6.54 -23.39 3.63
CA GLN A 36 7.70 -23.13 4.46
C GLN A 36 8.29 -21.78 4.08
N SER A 37 8.45 -20.90 5.06
CA SER A 37 9.24 -19.69 4.89
C SER A 37 10.72 -20.06 4.79
N GLN A 38 11.38 -19.53 3.79
CA GLN A 38 12.82 -19.67 3.63
C GLN A 38 13.48 -18.31 3.81
N THR A 39 14.53 -18.27 4.65
CA THR A 39 15.32 -17.05 4.85
C THR A 39 16.48 -16.98 3.85
N TYR A 40 16.69 -15.80 3.28
CA TYR A 40 17.71 -15.54 2.27
C TYR A 40 18.72 -14.51 2.79
N GLN A 41 20.01 -14.75 2.51
CA GLN A 41 21.04 -13.72 2.69
C GLN A 41 20.90 -12.68 1.59
N SER A 42 20.79 -11.41 1.98
CA SER A 42 20.47 -10.33 1.06
C SER A 42 21.05 -9.02 1.56
N GLN A 43 20.87 -7.99 0.78
CA GLN A 43 21.23 -6.62 1.12
C GLN A 43 19.99 -5.73 1.01
N ALA A 44 19.82 -4.83 1.96
CA ALA A 44 18.72 -3.90 2.00
C ALA A 44 19.23 -2.44 2.13
N TYR A 45 18.54 -1.54 1.48
CA TYR A 45 18.73 -0.11 1.60
C TYR A 45 17.37 0.56 1.78
N LEU A 46 17.16 1.17 2.94
CA LEU A 46 15.99 2.00 3.18
C LEU A 46 16.12 3.28 2.37
N ILE A 47 15.21 3.54 1.45
CA ILE A 47 15.25 4.75 0.63
C ILE A 47 14.74 5.93 1.46
N PRO A 48 15.60 6.95 1.73
CA PRO A 48 15.35 7.91 2.80
C PRO A 48 14.28 8.95 2.50
N THR A 49 13.98 9.22 1.20
CA THR A 49 13.03 10.26 0.80
C THR A 49 12.10 9.80 -0.32
N ALA A 50 10.95 10.46 -0.44
CA ALA A 50 9.98 10.19 -1.50
C ALA A 50 10.56 10.52 -2.89
N GLY A 51 11.27 11.65 -3.01
CA GLY A 51 11.92 12.04 -4.27
C GLY A 51 13.02 11.05 -4.70
N GLU A 52 13.88 10.61 -3.76
CA GLU A 52 14.88 9.57 -4.07
C GLU A 52 14.21 8.26 -4.49
N ALA A 53 13.08 7.88 -3.89
CA ALA A 53 12.36 6.68 -4.27
C ALA A 53 11.91 6.70 -5.73
N PHE A 54 11.52 7.86 -6.25
CA PHE A 54 11.21 8.03 -7.67
C PHE A 54 12.47 8.07 -8.54
N ALA A 55 13.46 8.87 -8.16
CA ALA A 55 14.71 9.00 -8.90
C ALA A 55 15.44 7.65 -9.05
N ARG A 56 15.43 6.80 -8.00
CA ARG A 56 15.98 5.42 -8.07
C ARG A 56 15.24 4.57 -9.09
N ARG A 57 13.90 4.63 -9.16
CA ARG A 57 13.12 3.91 -10.17
C ARG A 57 13.53 4.34 -11.58
N VAL A 58 13.60 5.64 -11.84
CA VAL A 58 14.02 6.20 -13.13
C VAL A 58 15.43 5.73 -13.49
N SER A 59 16.39 5.88 -12.56
CA SER A 59 17.79 5.47 -12.76
C SER A 59 17.91 3.97 -13.06
N LEU A 60 17.18 3.12 -12.33
CA LEU A 60 17.20 1.67 -12.55
C LEU A 60 16.58 1.29 -13.90
N VAL A 61 15.48 1.93 -14.32
CA VAL A 61 14.90 1.72 -15.66
C VAL A 61 15.88 2.14 -16.77
N ARG A 62 16.54 3.29 -16.60
CA ARG A 62 17.56 3.77 -17.56
C ARG A 62 18.73 2.80 -17.67
N SER A 63 19.09 2.08 -16.61
CA SER A 63 20.19 1.12 -16.56
C SER A 63 19.83 -0.31 -16.96
N ALA A 64 18.54 -0.63 -17.07
CA ALA A 64 18.05 -1.97 -17.38
C ALA A 64 18.58 -2.51 -18.71
N GLN A 65 18.95 -3.82 -18.74
CA GLN A 65 19.57 -4.49 -19.88
C GLN A 65 18.72 -5.66 -20.44
N GLN A 66 17.89 -6.31 -19.61
CA GLN A 66 17.22 -7.55 -19.98
C GLN A 66 15.71 -7.47 -19.80
N HIS A 67 15.23 -7.27 -18.56
CA HIS A 67 13.81 -7.27 -18.26
C HIS A 67 13.44 -6.38 -17.08
N ILE A 68 12.22 -5.89 -17.10
CA ILE A 68 11.60 -5.10 -16.05
C ILE A 68 10.24 -5.71 -15.75
N ASP A 69 10.04 -6.14 -14.50
CA ASP A 69 8.79 -6.74 -14.02
C ASP A 69 8.19 -5.90 -12.92
N ILE A 70 6.94 -5.47 -13.10
CA ILE A 70 6.29 -4.47 -12.25
C ILE A 70 4.87 -4.88 -11.90
N THR A 71 4.50 -4.70 -10.63
CA THR A 71 3.10 -4.76 -10.16
C THR A 71 2.77 -3.54 -9.34
N TYR A 72 1.62 -2.91 -9.61
CA TYR A 72 1.05 -1.85 -8.77
C TYR A 72 -0.46 -1.94 -8.70
N PHE A 73 -1.00 -1.55 -7.52
CA PHE A 73 -2.44 -1.37 -7.33
C PHE A 73 -2.95 -0.13 -8.07
N SER A 74 -2.26 1.01 -7.95
CA SER A 74 -2.60 2.26 -8.62
C SER A 74 -1.43 2.81 -9.43
N TRP A 75 -1.76 3.33 -10.61
CA TRP A 75 -0.83 4.04 -11.49
C TRP A 75 -1.54 5.27 -12.05
N ASP A 76 -1.14 6.44 -11.58
CA ASP A 76 -1.83 7.68 -11.88
C ASP A 76 -1.41 8.29 -13.22
N LYS A 77 -2.35 9.05 -13.82
CA LYS A 77 -2.12 9.79 -15.07
C LYS A 77 -1.62 11.20 -14.76
N ASP A 78 -0.49 11.29 -14.10
CA ASP A 78 0.16 12.52 -13.68
C ASP A 78 1.64 12.55 -14.11
N THR A 79 2.43 13.47 -13.56
CA THR A 79 3.83 13.62 -13.96
C THR A 79 4.64 12.36 -13.68
N SER A 80 4.55 11.80 -12.49
CA SER A 80 5.30 10.61 -12.10
C SER A 80 4.89 9.39 -12.91
N GLY A 81 3.59 9.14 -13.03
CA GLY A 81 3.09 7.98 -13.76
C GLY A 81 3.45 8.01 -15.24
N LEU A 82 3.30 9.17 -15.89
CA LEU A 82 3.59 9.32 -17.31
C LEU A 82 5.09 9.33 -17.59
N LEU A 83 5.91 9.97 -16.75
CA LEU A 83 7.36 9.97 -16.91
C LEU A 83 7.94 8.56 -16.75
N LEU A 84 7.51 7.80 -15.74
CA LEU A 84 8.01 6.45 -15.54
C LEU A 84 7.62 5.52 -16.69
N LEU A 85 6.39 5.66 -17.25
CA LEU A 85 5.99 4.91 -18.45
C LEU A 85 6.80 5.28 -19.69
N GLU A 86 7.15 6.56 -19.85
CA GLU A 86 8.04 6.97 -20.95
C GLU A 86 9.45 6.37 -20.78
N GLU A 87 10.00 6.33 -19.59
CA GLU A 87 11.28 5.65 -19.32
C GLU A 87 11.19 4.14 -19.61
N LEU A 88 10.07 3.50 -19.26
CA LEU A 88 9.82 2.08 -19.61
C LEU A 88 9.73 1.87 -21.12
N ARG A 89 9.07 2.78 -21.85
CA ARG A 89 9.01 2.74 -23.32
C ARG A 89 10.40 2.89 -23.93
N LEU A 90 11.20 3.85 -23.44
CA LEU A 90 12.57 4.04 -23.88
C LEU A 90 13.47 2.82 -23.57
N ALA A 91 13.26 2.16 -22.44
CA ALA A 91 13.94 0.89 -22.13
C ALA A 91 13.52 -0.22 -23.11
N ALA A 92 12.23 -0.30 -23.42
CA ALA A 92 11.71 -1.26 -24.42
C ALA A 92 12.26 -0.99 -25.83
N ASP A 93 12.45 0.26 -26.23
CA ASP A 93 13.11 0.63 -27.48
C ASP A 93 14.57 0.14 -27.53
N ARG A 94 15.27 0.06 -26.38
CA ARG A 94 16.60 -0.54 -26.26
C ARG A 94 16.60 -2.07 -26.31
N GLY A 95 15.42 -2.69 -26.33
CA GLY A 95 15.25 -4.15 -26.37
C GLY A 95 14.92 -4.81 -25.04
N VAL A 96 14.81 -4.04 -23.95
CA VAL A 96 14.43 -4.54 -22.62
C VAL A 96 12.98 -5.04 -22.64
N LYS A 97 12.72 -6.22 -22.07
CA LYS A 97 11.36 -6.77 -21.95
C LYS A 97 10.66 -6.19 -20.72
N VAL A 98 9.54 -5.53 -20.92
CA VAL A 98 8.75 -4.90 -19.85
C VAL A 98 7.45 -5.66 -19.66
N ARG A 99 7.20 -6.14 -18.44
CA ARG A 99 5.92 -6.72 -17.99
C ARG A 99 5.33 -5.86 -16.89
N LEU A 100 4.15 -5.32 -17.11
CA LEU A 100 3.43 -4.47 -16.16
C LEU A 100 2.10 -5.11 -15.78
N THR A 101 1.87 -5.33 -14.50
CA THR A 101 0.61 -5.80 -13.93
C THR A 101 -0.05 -4.68 -13.13
N LEU A 102 -1.32 -4.40 -13.41
CA LEU A 102 -2.11 -3.39 -12.71
C LEU A 102 -3.43 -3.97 -12.22
N ASP A 103 -3.91 -3.49 -11.08
CA ASP A 103 -5.27 -3.81 -10.62
C ASP A 103 -6.32 -3.02 -11.41
N ASP A 104 -7.52 -3.62 -11.67
CA ASP A 104 -8.57 -2.97 -12.45
C ASP A 104 -9.40 -1.95 -11.66
N LEU A 105 -9.31 -1.92 -10.33
CA LEU A 105 -10.21 -1.08 -9.53
C LEU A 105 -10.17 0.39 -9.95
N LEU A 106 -8.98 0.91 -10.21
CA LEU A 106 -8.75 2.31 -10.57
C LEU A 106 -8.49 2.53 -12.08
N LEU A 107 -8.49 1.45 -12.88
CA LEU A 107 -8.35 1.52 -14.33
C LEU A 107 -9.71 1.63 -15.01
N PHE A 108 -10.05 2.79 -15.57
CA PHE A 108 -11.32 2.97 -16.30
C PHE A 108 -11.15 2.75 -17.81
N ASN A 109 -10.95 3.76 -18.58
CA ASN A 109 -10.80 3.70 -20.04
C ASN A 109 -9.45 4.29 -20.45
N GLU A 110 -8.39 3.65 -19.98
CA GLU A 110 -7.02 4.16 -20.08
C GLU A 110 -6.39 3.78 -21.42
N LYS A 111 -6.91 4.35 -22.52
CA LYS A 111 -6.43 4.09 -23.90
C LYS A 111 -4.94 4.40 -24.08
N TRP A 112 -4.43 5.39 -23.35
CA TRP A 112 -3.02 5.75 -23.32
C TRP A 112 -2.12 4.60 -22.84
N LEU A 113 -2.59 3.77 -21.88
CA LEU A 113 -1.92 2.54 -21.45
C LEU A 113 -2.06 1.41 -22.48
N ALA A 114 -3.27 1.21 -23.02
CA ALA A 114 -3.52 0.18 -24.00
C ALA A 114 -2.71 0.39 -25.29
N GLY A 115 -2.46 1.65 -25.65
CA GLY A 115 -1.59 2.00 -26.77
C GLY A 115 -0.13 1.55 -26.56
N LEU A 116 0.42 1.71 -25.36
CA LEU A 116 1.76 1.25 -25.03
C LEU A 116 1.93 -0.26 -25.15
N ASN A 117 0.88 -1.04 -24.88
CA ASN A 117 0.88 -2.50 -25.04
C ASN A 117 1.07 -2.98 -26.48
N GLN A 118 1.04 -2.07 -27.47
CA GLN A 118 1.36 -2.40 -28.86
C GLN A 118 2.87 -2.44 -29.14
N HIS A 119 3.69 -1.96 -28.20
CA HIS A 119 5.13 -2.06 -28.34
C HIS A 119 5.60 -3.53 -28.19
N PRO A 120 6.46 -4.08 -29.10
CA PRO A 120 6.81 -5.51 -29.13
C PRO A 120 7.55 -6.01 -27.87
N ASN A 121 8.07 -5.10 -27.07
CA ASN A 121 8.79 -5.40 -25.84
C ASN A 121 8.02 -4.96 -24.57
N ILE A 122 6.77 -4.51 -24.67
CA ILE A 122 5.92 -4.13 -23.53
C ILE A 122 4.70 -5.04 -23.51
N ALA A 123 4.43 -5.64 -22.36
CA ALA A 123 3.21 -6.39 -22.11
C ALA A 123 2.54 -5.86 -20.83
N ILE A 124 1.28 -5.45 -20.95
CA ILE A 124 0.49 -4.91 -19.83
C ILE A 124 -0.70 -5.83 -19.60
N LYS A 125 -0.80 -6.37 -18.37
CA LYS A 125 -1.93 -7.19 -17.94
C LYS A 125 -2.65 -6.56 -16.78
N VAL A 126 -3.97 -6.82 -16.72
CA VAL A 126 -4.87 -6.27 -15.71
C VAL A 126 -5.40 -7.40 -14.84
N PHE A 127 -5.28 -7.24 -13.52
CA PHE A 127 -5.74 -8.21 -12.54
C PHE A 127 -7.23 -8.06 -12.26
N ASN A 128 -7.93 -9.19 -12.22
CA ASN A 128 -9.34 -9.34 -11.86
C ASN A 128 -10.24 -8.28 -12.49
N PRO A 129 -10.25 -8.15 -13.84
CA PRO A 129 -10.99 -7.08 -14.51
C PRO A 129 -12.50 -7.23 -14.36
N PHE A 130 -13.19 -6.10 -14.18
CA PHE A 130 -14.64 -6.05 -14.13
C PHE A 130 -15.27 -6.43 -15.47
N HIS A 131 -16.32 -7.25 -15.46
CA HIS A 131 -17.02 -7.68 -16.68
C HIS A 131 -17.76 -6.52 -17.35
N SER A 132 -18.44 -5.70 -16.57
CA SER A 132 -19.26 -4.58 -17.03
C SER A 132 -18.49 -3.25 -17.13
N ARG A 133 -17.16 -3.29 -17.18
CA ARG A 133 -16.29 -2.09 -17.18
C ARG A 133 -16.60 -1.07 -18.29
N LYS A 134 -17.15 -1.51 -19.43
CA LYS A 134 -17.57 -0.63 -20.54
C LYS A 134 -18.65 0.39 -20.13
N LEU A 135 -19.42 0.11 -19.07
CA LEU A 135 -20.42 1.01 -18.50
C LEU A 135 -19.83 1.96 -17.43
N GLY A 136 -18.51 2.04 -17.32
CA GLY A 136 -17.81 2.87 -16.35
C GLY A 136 -18.11 2.46 -14.91
N TRP A 137 -18.32 3.45 -14.03
CA TRP A 137 -18.60 3.20 -12.62
C TRP A 137 -19.94 2.49 -12.37
N ILE A 138 -20.94 2.69 -13.23
CA ILE A 138 -22.24 1.99 -13.12
C ILE A 138 -22.03 0.48 -13.33
N GLY A 139 -21.26 0.11 -14.36
CA GLY A 139 -20.94 -1.29 -14.62
C GLY A 139 -20.21 -1.95 -13.47
N ARG A 140 -19.26 -1.26 -12.84
CA ARG A 140 -18.56 -1.75 -11.65
C ARG A 140 -19.50 -1.95 -10.47
N ALA A 141 -20.39 -0.99 -10.22
CA ALA A 141 -21.41 -1.13 -9.17
C ALA A 141 -22.31 -2.35 -9.41
N VAL A 142 -22.69 -2.63 -10.66
CA VAL A 142 -23.46 -3.84 -11.03
C VAL A 142 -22.64 -5.10 -10.80
N ASP A 143 -21.36 -5.11 -11.19
CA ASP A 143 -20.45 -6.26 -10.98
C ASP A 143 -20.23 -6.52 -9.49
N PHE A 144 -20.04 -5.50 -8.66
CA PHE A 144 -19.98 -5.63 -7.21
C PHE A 144 -21.26 -6.24 -6.64
N ALA A 145 -22.44 -5.74 -7.03
CA ALA A 145 -23.71 -6.24 -6.53
C ALA A 145 -24.01 -7.70 -6.94
N SER A 146 -23.52 -8.14 -8.10
CA SER A 146 -23.82 -9.47 -8.64
C SER A 146 -22.77 -10.54 -8.31
N HIS A 147 -21.50 -10.17 -8.10
CA HIS A 147 -20.35 -11.06 -7.92
C HIS A 147 -19.41 -10.56 -6.83
N GLN A 148 -19.95 -10.04 -5.75
CA GLN A 148 -19.23 -9.30 -4.71
C GLN A 148 -17.95 -10.00 -4.27
N ARG A 149 -18.03 -11.26 -3.81
CA ARG A 149 -16.86 -11.98 -3.27
C ARG A 149 -15.69 -12.08 -4.22
N GLN A 150 -15.92 -12.32 -5.52
CA GLN A 150 -14.85 -12.46 -6.51
C GLN A 150 -14.32 -11.13 -7.03
N ARG A 151 -15.13 -10.05 -6.96
CA ARG A 151 -14.77 -8.74 -7.51
C ARG A 151 -14.15 -7.81 -6.48
N ASP A 152 -14.29 -8.10 -5.20
CA ASP A 152 -13.65 -7.33 -4.12
C ASP A 152 -12.17 -7.68 -3.93
N ASN A 153 -11.73 -8.84 -4.40
CA ASN A 153 -10.32 -9.20 -4.32
C ASN A 153 -9.48 -8.32 -5.25
N ARG A 154 -8.48 -7.63 -4.69
CA ARG A 154 -7.62 -6.68 -5.38
C ARG A 154 -6.15 -7.06 -5.25
N LEU A 155 -5.37 -6.73 -6.28
CA LEU A 155 -3.93 -6.90 -6.26
C LEU A 155 -3.28 -5.69 -5.58
N HIS A 156 -2.93 -5.84 -4.31
CA HIS A 156 -2.38 -4.73 -3.54
C HIS A 156 -0.85 -4.74 -3.44
N GLU A 157 -0.19 -5.65 -4.12
CA GLU A 157 1.28 -5.73 -4.22
C GLU A 157 1.90 -4.50 -4.89
N LYS A 158 3.10 -4.10 -4.45
CA LYS A 158 3.92 -3.03 -5.03
C LYS A 158 5.33 -3.59 -5.29
N TYR A 159 5.53 -4.08 -6.50
CA TYR A 159 6.70 -4.83 -6.93
C TYR A 159 7.38 -4.15 -8.11
N PHE A 160 8.69 -3.94 -8.00
CA PHE A 160 9.47 -3.31 -9.04
C PHE A 160 10.83 -4.00 -9.14
N ASN A 161 11.01 -4.85 -10.14
CA ASN A 161 12.19 -5.68 -10.34
C ASN A 161 12.89 -5.34 -11.66
N ILE A 162 14.18 -5.11 -11.59
CA ILE A 162 15.04 -4.82 -12.73
C ILE A 162 16.10 -5.91 -12.86
N ASP A 163 16.09 -6.61 -14.00
CA ASP A 163 17.08 -7.61 -14.43
C ASP A 163 17.29 -8.77 -13.42
N GLY A 164 16.36 -8.98 -12.47
CA GLY A 164 16.55 -9.94 -11.39
C GLY A 164 17.71 -9.59 -10.44
N GLN A 165 18.19 -8.34 -10.48
CA GLN A 165 19.32 -7.84 -9.69
C GLN A 165 18.91 -6.79 -8.67
N TRP A 166 17.83 -6.05 -8.94
CA TRP A 166 17.32 -4.97 -8.13
C TRP A 166 15.84 -5.13 -7.87
N LEU A 167 15.44 -5.02 -6.61
CA LEU A 167 14.05 -5.16 -6.21
C LEU A 167 13.65 -4.03 -5.28
N ILE A 168 12.66 -3.23 -5.65
CA ILE A 168 12.05 -2.24 -4.76
C ILE A 168 10.72 -2.80 -4.27
N LEU A 169 10.55 -2.81 -2.95
CA LEU A 169 9.33 -3.14 -2.23
C LEU A 169 8.97 -2.01 -1.27
N GLY A 170 7.68 -1.81 -1.01
CA GLY A 170 7.21 -0.80 -0.06
C GLY A 170 5.70 -0.59 -0.17
N GLY A 171 5.22 0.53 0.36
CA GLY A 171 3.80 0.89 0.36
C GLY A 171 3.39 1.82 -0.79
N ARG A 172 4.34 2.51 -1.46
CA ARG A 172 4.03 3.52 -2.48
C ARG A 172 3.43 2.92 -3.74
N ASN A 173 2.35 3.54 -4.22
CA ASN A 173 1.90 3.38 -5.60
C ASN A 173 2.64 4.35 -6.53
N ILE A 174 2.28 4.39 -7.83
CA ILE A 174 2.87 5.30 -8.80
C ILE A 174 1.92 6.47 -9.05
N GLY A 175 2.33 7.64 -8.59
CA GLY A 175 1.61 8.90 -8.74
C GLY A 175 2.30 10.03 -7.99
N ASP A 176 2.07 11.29 -8.39
CA ASP A 176 2.72 12.48 -7.83
C ASP A 176 2.57 12.56 -6.30
N ALA A 177 1.43 12.13 -5.77
CA ALA A 177 1.16 12.15 -4.32
C ALA A 177 2.08 11.22 -3.53
N TYR A 178 2.55 10.12 -4.11
CA TYR A 178 3.43 9.17 -3.42
C TYR A 178 4.90 9.58 -3.42
N PHE A 179 5.26 10.56 -4.26
CA PHE A 179 6.65 11.01 -4.40
C PHE A 179 6.87 12.47 -3.99
N GLY A 180 5.87 13.10 -3.35
CA GLY A 180 5.98 14.46 -2.86
C GLY A 180 5.79 15.52 -3.93
N PHE A 181 5.25 15.16 -5.10
CA PHE A 181 5.09 16.06 -6.26
C PHE A 181 3.66 16.57 -6.44
N SER A 182 2.73 16.25 -5.55
CA SER A 182 1.35 16.74 -5.60
C SER A 182 1.21 18.06 -4.86
N GLN A 183 0.54 19.02 -5.50
CA GLN A 183 0.17 20.31 -4.89
C GLN A 183 -1.05 20.22 -3.96
N LYS A 184 -1.78 19.11 -3.97
CA LYS A 184 -3.03 18.96 -3.21
C LYS A 184 -2.82 18.24 -1.89
N ALA A 185 -2.26 17.05 -1.96
CA ALA A 185 -1.92 16.22 -0.82
C ALA A 185 -0.85 15.21 -1.23
N ASN A 186 -0.01 14.82 -0.29
CA ASN A 186 1.03 13.81 -0.48
C ASN A 186 0.89 12.69 0.54
N PHE A 187 1.65 11.61 0.36
CA PHE A 187 1.67 10.48 1.28
C PHE A 187 3.04 10.34 1.95
N PHE A 188 3.03 10.11 3.25
CA PHE A 188 4.19 9.63 3.98
C PHE A 188 4.23 8.11 3.92
N ASP A 189 5.17 7.57 3.17
CA ASP A 189 5.32 6.14 2.95
C ASP A 189 6.80 5.78 2.81
N MET A 190 7.12 4.49 2.71
CA MET A 190 8.49 3.97 2.72
C MET A 190 8.69 2.94 1.61
N ASP A 191 9.90 2.97 1.02
CA ASP A 191 10.38 1.94 0.12
C ASP A 191 11.74 1.42 0.57
N THR A 192 12.01 0.17 0.24
CA THR A 192 13.30 -0.49 0.44
C THR A 192 13.79 -1.09 -0.87
N LEU A 193 15.04 -0.84 -1.18
CA LEU A 193 15.74 -1.44 -2.31
C LEU A 193 16.52 -2.66 -1.82
N PHE A 194 16.28 -3.80 -2.43
CA PHE A 194 16.93 -5.06 -2.12
C PHE A 194 17.86 -5.53 -3.24
N LYS A 195 18.91 -6.24 -2.84
CA LYS A 195 19.78 -7.05 -3.70
C LYS A 195 19.99 -8.44 -3.11
N GLY A 196 20.42 -9.37 -3.96
CA GLY A 196 20.79 -10.72 -3.51
C GLY A 196 19.66 -11.72 -3.63
N ASP A 197 19.77 -12.78 -2.83
CA ASP A 197 18.99 -14.01 -3.04
C ASP A 197 17.47 -13.84 -2.81
N ILE A 198 17.04 -12.83 -2.07
CA ILE A 198 15.62 -12.51 -1.84
C ILE A 198 14.85 -12.21 -3.14
N ILE A 199 15.52 -11.74 -4.18
CA ILE A 199 14.87 -11.39 -5.43
C ILE A 199 14.24 -12.63 -6.11
N ARG A 200 14.89 -13.79 -6.00
CA ARG A 200 14.41 -15.03 -6.65
C ARG A 200 13.02 -15.49 -6.22
N PRO A 201 12.67 -15.56 -4.92
CA PRO A 201 11.31 -15.93 -4.53
C PRO A 201 10.26 -14.90 -4.98
N PHE A 202 10.56 -13.59 -4.94
CA PHE A 202 9.66 -12.57 -5.46
C PHE A 202 9.46 -12.68 -6.97
N ALA A 203 10.52 -12.94 -7.74
CA ALA A 203 10.41 -13.16 -9.20
C ALA A 203 9.55 -14.40 -9.53
N ARG A 204 9.69 -15.50 -8.75
CA ARG A 204 8.82 -16.68 -8.91
C ARG A 204 7.36 -16.38 -8.57
N ASN A 205 7.09 -15.62 -7.50
CA ASN A 205 5.73 -15.19 -7.15
C ASN A 205 5.11 -14.38 -8.30
N TYR A 206 5.87 -13.41 -8.82
CA TYR A 206 5.45 -12.61 -9.96
C TYR A 206 5.18 -13.47 -11.21
N ASP A 207 6.05 -14.42 -11.54
CA ASP A 207 5.84 -15.33 -12.67
C ASP A 207 4.58 -16.19 -12.50
N THR A 208 4.29 -16.66 -11.29
CA THR A 208 3.06 -17.39 -10.97
C THR A 208 1.83 -16.52 -11.22
N LEU A 209 1.85 -15.27 -10.73
CA LEU A 209 0.79 -14.30 -10.96
C LEU A 209 0.65 -13.99 -12.47
N TRP A 210 1.76 -13.72 -13.16
CA TRP A 210 1.78 -13.35 -14.57
C TRP A 210 1.14 -14.39 -15.49
N HIS A 211 1.27 -15.67 -15.16
CA HIS A 211 0.71 -16.79 -15.93
C HIS A 211 -0.64 -17.27 -15.39
N SER A 212 -1.17 -16.66 -14.34
CA SER A 212 -2.47 -17.04 -13.78
C SER A 212 -3.64 -16.63 -14.69
N GLU A 213 -4.78 -17.32 -14.54
CA GLU A 213 -6.04 -17.01 -15.20
C GLU A 213 -6.67 -15.67 -14.74
N HIS A 214 -6.16 -15.10 -13.64
CA HIS A 214 -6.67 -13.86 -13.06
C HIS A 214 -6.17 -12.60 -13.75
N LEU A 215 -5.21 -12.74 -14.68
CA LEU A 215 -4.67 -11.64 -15.46
C LEU A 215 -5.17 -11.69 -16.92
N GLN A 216 -5.64 -10.55 -17.42
CA GLN A 216 -6.04 -10.37 -18.81
C GLN A 216 -5.20 -9.29 -19.49
N ASP A 217 -4.88 -9.50 -20.78
CA ASP A 217 -4.19 -8.50 -21.60
C ASP A 217 -5.04 -7.23 -21.71
N ILE A 218 -4.43 -6.06 -21.45
CA ILE A 218 -5.13 -4.77 -21.46
C ILE A 218 -5.78 -4.47 -22.81
N SER A 219 -5.20 -4.91 -23.93
CA SER A 219 -5.77 -4.70 -25.29
C SER A 219 -7.07 -5.45 -25.50
N SER A 220 -7.34 -6.51 -24.72
CA SER A 220 -8.63 -7.21 -24.74
C SER A 220 -9.73 -6.46 -23.99
N LEU A 221 -9.35 -5.56 -23.09
CA LEU A 221 -10.23 -4.83 -22.19
C LEU A 221 -10.54 -3.40 -22.65
N ILE A 222 -9.56 -2.75 -23.27
CA ILE A 222 -9.61 -1.34 -23.67
C ILE A 222 -9.30 -1.21 -25.15
N ALA A 223 -10.28 -0.70 -25.90
CA ALA A 223 -10.08 -0.42 -27.33
C ALA A 223 -9.10 0.77 -27.50
N HIS A 224 -8.16 0.64 -28.43
CA HIS A 224 -7.18 1.66 -28.78
C HIS A 224 -7.07 1.78 -30.29
N ASP A 225 -6.47 2.86 -30.81
CA ASP A 225 -6.20 3.03 -32.23
C ASP A 225 -4.99 2.21 -32.64
N HIS A 226 -5.20 1.25 -33.54
CA HIS A 226 -4.12 0.41 -34.07
C HIS A 226 -3.22 1.13 -35.08
N GLN A 227 -3.68 2.25 -35.68
CA GLN A 227 -2.88 3.00 -36.64
C GLN A 227 -1.93 4.00 -35.97
N GLN A 228 -2.36 4.56 -34.85
CA GLN A 228 -1.58 5.52 -34.05
C GLN A 228 -1.62 5.15 -32.55
N PRO A 229 -1.05 4.02 -32.17
CA PRO A 229 -1.23 3.46 -30.84
C PRO A 229 -0.65 4.34 -29.73
N LEU A 230 0.37 5.16 -29.99
CA LEU A 230 1.02 6.03 -29.00
C LEU A 230 0.42 7.44 -28.95
N GLU A 231 -0.48 7.84 -29.85
CA GLU A 231 -0.99 9.22 -29.90
C GLU A 231 -1.63 9.66 -28.58
N GLU A 232 -2.48 8.81 -27.99
CA GLU A 232 -3.14 9.12 -26.72
C GLU A 232 -2.15 9.21 -25.54
N PHE A 233 -1.08 8.41 -25.58
CA PHE A 233 -0.01 8.48 -24.60
C PHE A 233 0.81 9.76 -24.73
N GLU A 234 1.22 10.13 -25.94
CA GLU A 234 1.95 11.36 -26.20
C GLU A 234 1.12 12.63 -25.85
N GLN A 235 -0.18 12.60 -26.17
CA GLN A 235 -1.11 13.64 -25.76
C GLN A 235 -1.23 13.73 -24.23
N ALA A 236 -1.27 12.60 -23.52
CA ALA A 236 -1.30 12.56 -22.08
C ALA A 236 -0.05 13.18 -21.46
N ILE A 237 1.14 12.87 -21.97
CA ILE A 237 2.41 13.47 -21.54
C ILE A 237 2.34 15.00 -21.70
N LYS A 238 1.98 15.50 -22.89
CA LYS A 238 1.91 16.96 -23.16
C LYS A 238 0.95 17.68 -22.21
N LYS A 239 -0.15 17.03 -21.82
CA LYS A 239 -1.24 17.66 -21.07
C LYS A 239 -1.07 17.57 -19.56
N HIS A 240 -0.51 16.47 -19.05
CA HIS A 240 -0.58 16.16 -17.62
C HIS A 240 0.78 16.18 -16.92
N THR A 241 1.90 16.39 -17.63
CA THR A 241 3.20 16.47 -16.98
C THR A 241 3.55 17.93 -16.59
N ASN A 242 4.22 18.05 -15.44
CA ASN A 242 4.72 19.33 -14.91
C ASN A 242 6.23 19.43 -15.17
N LYS A 243 6.65 20.41 -15.98
CA LYS A 243 8.05 20.60 -16.36
C LYS A 243 8.98 20.90 -15.18
N ALA A 244 8.51 21.61 -14.15
CA ALA A 244 9.30 21.91 -12.97
C ALA A 244 9.56 20.64 -12.14
N VAL A 245 8.58 19.75 -12.03
CA VAL A 245 8.72 18.45 -11.37
C VAL A 245 9.68 17.56 -12.17
N ILE A 246 9.58 17.51 -13.50
CA ILE A 246 10.51 16.74 -14.36
C ILE A 246 11.94 17.22 -14.15
N ALA A 247 12.18 18.55 -14.22
CA ALA A 247 13.52 19.11 -14.02
C ALA A 247 14.10 18.76 -12.64
N HIS A 248 13.26 18.80 -11.60
CA HIS A 248 13.66 18.40 -10.25
C HIS A 248 13.99 16.89 -10.16
N ILE A 249 13.19 16.03 -10.81
CA ILE A 249 13.47 14.60 -10.88
C ILE A 249 14.80 14.32 -11.59
N ASP A 250 15.05 14.97 -12.72
CA ASP A 250 16.31 14.80 -13.46
C ASP A 250 17.51 15.24 -12.61
N GLU A 251 17.41 16.38 -11.90
CA GLU A 251 18.42 16.81 -10.94
C GLU A 251 18.66 15.78 -9.83
N GLN A 252 17.59 15.23 -9.26
CA GLN A 252 17.72 14.17 -8.24
C GLN A 252 18.37 12.91 -8.80
N VAL A 253 18.06 12.51 -10.03
CA VAL A 253 18.70 11.34 -10.68
C VAL A 253 20.20 11.57 -10.84
N GLU A 254 20.63 12.79 -11.23
CA GLU A 254 22.05 13.15 -11.37
C GLU A 254 22.77 13.18 -10.02
N GLN A 255 22.08 13.53 -8.94
CA GLN A 255 22.61 13.65 -7.58
C GLN A 255 22.55 12.35 -6.78
N LEU A 256 22.03 11.25 -7.33
CA LEU A 256 21.92 9.97 -6.63
C LEU A 256 23.29 9.52 -6.10
N SER A 257 23.39 9.39 -4.79
CA SER A 257 24.58 8.89 -4.12
C SER A 257 24.79 7.40 -4.32
N THR A 258 26.01 6.93 -4.09
CA THR A 258 26.31 5.50 -3.93
C THR A 258 25.47 4.93 -2.78
N ILE A 259 24.96 3.73 -3.00
CA ILE A 259 24.09 3.06 -2.03
C ILE A 259 24.93 2.36 -0.98
N ASP A 260 24.69 2.68 0.29
CA ASP A 260 25.27 1.98 1.43
C ASP A 260 24.30 0.88 1.88
N PHE A 261 24.54 -0.33 1.38
CA PHE A 261 23.70 -1.49 1.69
C PHE A 261 24.03 -2.10 3.05
N ILE A 262 22.97 -2.54 3.74
CA ILE A 262 23.08 -3.33 4.96
C ILE A 262 22.88 -4.81 4.61
N ASP A 263 23.78 -5.66 5.06
CA ASP A 263 23.60 -7.11 4.97
C ASP A 263 22.49 -7.56 5.93
N VAL A 264 21.54 -8.32 5.40
CA VAL A 264 20.33 -8.71 6.13
C VAL A 264 19.97 -10.19 5.87
N LYS A 265 19.22 -10.75 6.80
CA LYS A 265 18.46 -11.99 6.59
C LYS A 265 17.02 -11.62 6.25
N ALA A 266 16.56 -11.99 5.06
CA ALA A 266 15.25 -11.61 4.55
C ALA A 266 14.38 -12.85 4.32
N THR A 267 13.17 -12.85 4.89
CA THR A 267 12.20 -13.94 4.78
C THR A 267 10.95 -13.43 4.09
N PRO A 268 10.67 -13.82 2.83
CA PRO A 268 9.50 -13.35 2.10
C PRO A 268 8.24 -14.07 2.57
N VAL A 269 7.12 -13.38 2.51
CA VAL A 269 5.78 -13.92 2.72
C VAL A 269 4.90 -13.49 1.56
N PHE A 270 4.20 -14.45 0.98
CA PHE A 270 3.29 -14.24 -0.15
C PHE A 270 1.89 -14.69 0.21
N ASP A 271 0.90 -14.00 -0.31
CA ASP A 271 -0.48 -14.47 -0.24
C ASP A 271 -0.72 -15.69 -1.12
N SER A 272 -1.91 -16.23 -1.04
CA SER A 272 -2.38 -17.32 -1.90
C SER A 272 -3.44 -16.82 -2.87
N LEU A 273 -3.30 -17.15 -4.15
CA LEU A 273 -4.35 -16.89 -5.15
C LEU A 273 -5.65 -17.67 -4.84
N ALA A 274 -5.63 -18.67 -3.94
CA ALA A 274 -6.83 -19.33 -3.43
C ALA A 274 -7.76 -18.33 -2.71
N LYS A 275 -7.23 -17.24 -2.15
CA LYS A 275 -8.02 -16.18 -1.52
C LYS A 275 -9.11 -15.62 -2.47
N LEU A 276 -8.89 -15.60 -3.78
CA LEU A 276 -9.87 -15.15 -4.77
C LEU A 276 -11.15 -16.03 -4.78
N ASN A 277 -11.08 -17.24 -4.22
CA ASN A 277 -12.21 -18.16 -4.17
C ASN A 277 -12.87 -18.22 -2.79
N ASP A 278 -12.10 -18.06 -1.71
CA ASP A 278 -12.57 -18.36 -0.35
C ASP A 278 -12.39 -17.22 0.66
N ASN A 279 -11.68 -16.14 0.30
CA ASN A 279 -11.42 -14.96 1.15
C ASN A 279 -10.77 -15.31 2.49
N LYS A 280 -9.91 -16.35 2.55
CA LYS A 280 -9.21 -16.72 3.78
C LYS A 280 -7.94 -15.88 3.99
N PRO A 281 -7.52 -15.64 5.24
CA PRO A 281 -6.41 -14.76 5.58
C PRO A 281 -5.04 -15.46 5.43
N TYR A 282 -4.73 -15.96 4.25
CA TYR A 282 -3.51 -16.74 3.98
C TYR A 282 -2.24 -15.94 4.26
N PHE A 283 -2.19 -14.68 3.82
CA PHE A 283 -1.02 -13.83 4.05
C PHE A 283 -0.76 -13.64 5.55
N ARG A 284 -1.77 -13.23 6.31
CA ARG A 284 -1.65 -12.99 7.76
C ARG A 284 -1.23 -14.28 8.50
N THR A 285 -1.88 -15.40 8.20
CA THR A 285 -1.53 -16.70 8.85
C THR A 285 -0.09 -17.08 8.58
N ARG A 286 0.41 -16.92 7.36
CA ARG A 286 1.81 -17.18 7.00
C ARG A 286 2.77 -16.19 7.67
N ALA A 287 2.40 -14.90 7.73
CA ALA A 287 3.18 -13.88 8.38
C ALA A 287 3.33 -14.17 9.88
N GLU A 288 2.24 -14.45 10.58
CA GLU A 288 2.26 -14.83 12.01
C GLU A 288 3.11 -16.07 12.26
N HIS A 289 2.96 -17.10 11.44
CA HIS A 289 3.76 -18.33 11.55
C HIS A 289 5.27 -18.04 11.37
N THR A 290 5.61 -17.17 10.40
CA THR A 290 7.01 -16.80 10.13
C THR A 290 7.66 -16.10 11.32
N ILE A 291 6.92 -15.29 12.06
CA ILE A 291 7.45 -14.47 13.17
C ILE A 291 7.05 -14.98 14.56
N ASP A 292 6.41 -16.13 14.67
CA ASP A 292 5.87 -16.64 15.95
C ASP A 292 6.94 -16.65 17.07
N GLN A 293 8.18 -17.04 16.74
CA GLN A 293 9.28 -17.04 17.70
C GLN A 293 9.67 -15.65 18.22
N TYR A 294 9.50 -14.63 17.38
CA TYR A 294 9.72 -13.23 17.75
C TYR A 294 8.53 -12.69 18.56
N LEU A 295 7.29 -12.92 18.08
CA LEU A 295 6.08 -12.50 18.77
C LEU A 295 6.01 -13.03 20.21
N ASN A 296 6.35 -14.30 20.42
CA ASN A 296 6.28 -14.95 21.73
C ASN A 296 7.32 -14.42 22.73
N LYS A 297 8.33 -13.68 22.31
CA LYS A 297 9.43 -13.15 23.13
C LYS A 297 9.55 -11.65 23.12
N ALA A 298 8.84 -10.97 22.23
CA ALA A 298 8.95 -9.54 22.02
C ALA A 298 8.75 -8.76 23.32
N LYS A 299 9.60 -7.75 23.54
CA LYS A 299 9.54 -6.78 24.63
C LYS A 299 9.14 -5.40 24.14
N SER A 300 9.27 -5.15 22.84
CA SER A 300 8.77 -3.95 22.19
C SER A 300 8.21 -4.28 20.81
N ALA A 301 7.18 -3.55 20.42
CA ALA A 301 6.61 -3.61 19.06
C ALA A 301 6.22 -2.20 18.61
N LEU A 302 6.60 -1.85 17.38
CA LEU A 302 6.11 -0.67 16.69
C LEU A 302 5.27 -1.13 15.52
N ILE A 303 3.96 -0.82 15.56
CA ILE A 303 2.99 -1.08 14.50
C ILE A 303 2.78 0.24 13.77
N SER A 304 2.97 0.24 12.47
CA SER A 304 2.79 1.39 11.59
C SER A 304 1.81 1.00 10.49
N THR A 305 0.64 1.63 10.46
CA THR A 305 -0.40 1.34 9.47
C THR A 305 -1.25 2.58 9.21
N PRO A 306 -1.66 2.84 7.95
CA PRO A 306 -2.55 3.96 7.66
C PRO A 306 -3.96 3.74 8.20
N TYR A 307 -4.38 2.47 8.30
CA TYR A 307 -5.74 2.07 8.67
C TYR A 307 -5.65 1.06 9.81
N MET A 308 -5.99 1.51 11.02
CA MET A 308 -6.01 0.65 12.20
C MET A 308 -7.45 0.22 12.49
N VAL A 309 -7.93 -0.72 11.69
CA VAL A 309 -9.23 -1.38 11.86
C VAL A 309 -8.95 -2.89 11.98
N PRO A 310 -8.39 -3.34 13.13
CA PRO A 310 -7.85 -4.68 13.23
C PRO A 310 -8.94 -5.74 13.12
N SER A 311 -8.70 -6.77 12.32
CA SER A 311 -9.47 -8.00 12.32
C SER A 311 -9.33 -8.73 13.67
N GLN A 312 -10.16 -9.76 13.90
CA GLN A 312 -10.02 -10.57 15.11
C GLN A 312 -8.63 -11.21 15.23
N GLY A 313 -8.03 -11.64 14.10
CA GLY A 313 -6.69 -12.20 14.09
C GLY A 313 -5.61 -11.19 14.44
N GLU A 314 -5.71 -9.98 13.94
CA GLU A 314 -4.79 -8.89 14.23
C GLU A 314 -4.89 -8.43 15.69
N PHE A 315 -6.07 -8.41 16.28
CA PHE A 315 -6.22 -8.25 17.72
C PHE A 315 -5.49 -9.34 18.50
N THR A 316 -5.49 -10.57 18.01
CA THR A 316 -4.74 -11.67 18.67
C THR A 316 -3.24 -11.39 18.70
N VAL A 317 -2.67 -10.77 17.65
CA VAL A 317 -1.26 -10.34 17.64
C VAL A 317 -1.01 -9.28 18.70
N VAL A 318 -1.86 -8.26 18.80
CA VAL A 318 -1.76 -7.23 19.82
C VAL A 318 -1.89 -7.84 21.24
N ASP A 319 -2.84 -8.76 21.43
CA ASP A 319 -3.07 -9.43 22.71
C ASP A 319 -1.87 -10.31 23.15
N LYS A 320 -1.24 -11.01 22.21
CA LYS A 320 0.01 -11.75 22.48
C LYS A 320 1.13 -10.82 22.95
N LEU A 321 1.32 -9.68 22.28
CA LEU A 321 2.33 -8.68 22.65
C LEU A 321 2.08 -8.12 24.04
N VAL A 322 0.85 -7.71 24.33
CA VAL A 322 0.44 -7.20 25.65
C VAL A 322 0.61 -8.26 26.75
N ALA A 323 0.23 -9.51 26.47
CA ALA A 323 0.40 -10.62 27.42
C ALA A 323 1.88 -10.89 27.75
N ASN A 324 2.79 -10.64 26.80
CA ASN A 324 4.24 -10.72 27.00
C ASN A 324 4.81 -9.48 27.74
N GLN A 325 3.96 -8.52 28.12
CA GLN A 325 4.35 -7.22 28.70
C GLN A 325 5.26 -6.43 27.75
N ALA A 326 5.06 -6.58 26.45
CA ALA A 326 5.74 -5.78 25.44
C ALA A 326 5.21 -4.34 25.45
N GLN A 327 6.10 -3.38 25.27
CA GLN A 327 5.71 -2.00 24.99
C GLN A 327 5.24 -1.95 23.52
N VAL A 328 3.95 -1.68 23.30
CA VAL A 328 3.36 -1.61 21.95
C VAL A 328 3.10 -0.17 21.58
N THR A 329 3.74 0.31 20.52
CA THR A 329 3.55 1.63 19.94
C THR A 329 2.83 1.51 18.60
N LEU A 330 1.78 2.30 18.39
CA LEU A 330 1.02 2.40 17.14
C LEU A 330 1.23 3.78 16.50
N LEU A 331 1.64 3.79 15.22
CA LEU A 331 1.64 4.96 14.36
C LEU A 331 0.55 4.81 13.30
N THR A 332 -0.40 5.74 13.23
CA THR A 332 -1.52 5.67 12.30
C THR A 332 -2.02 7.06 11.89
N ASN A 333 -3.00 7.15 10.98
CA ASN A 333 -3.67 8.41 10.68
C ASN A 333 -4.59 8.85 11.83
N SER A 334 -4.67 10.16 12.05
CA SER A 334 -5.80 10.74 12.79
C SER A 334 -7.10 10.61 11.96
N SER A 335 -8.24 10.87 12.57
CA SER A 335 -9.51 10.90 11.82
C SER A 335 -9.49 11.96 10.72
N ALA A 336 -8.77 13.07 10.92
CA ALA A 336 -8.70 14.16 9.95
C ALA A 336 -7.63 13.96 8.86
N SER A 337 -6.57 13.18 9.10
CA SER A 337 -5.50 12.91 8.14
C SER A 337 -5.76 11.65 7.28
N ASN A 338 -6.95 11.08 7.35
CA ASN A 338 -7.27 9.85 6.63
C ASN A 338 -7.75 10.15 5.21
N ASP A 339 -7.16 9.51 4.20
CA ASP A 339 -7.55 9.63 2.79
C ASP A 339 -8.87 8.90 2.47
N SER A 340 -9.30 7.98 3.33
CA SER A 340 -10.57 7.25 3.24
C SER A 340 -11.62 7.84 4.16
N GLY A 341 -12.74 8.29 3.61
CA GLY A 341 -13.80 8.97 4.37
C GLY A 341 -14.58 8.11 5.36
N PHE A 342 -14.41 6.79 5.37
CA PHE A 342 -15.14 5.87 6.25
C PHE A 342 -14.25 5.09 7.24
N ILE A 343 -12.94 5.02 7.02
CA ILE A 343 -12.00 4.41 7.98
C ILE A 343 -12.10 5.04 9.38
N PRO A 344 -12.18 6.38 9.52
CA PRO A 344 -12.32 7.00 10.85
C PRO A 344 -13.48 6.47 11.66
N ALA A 345 -14.61 6.15 11.00
CA ALA A 345 -15.80 5.65 11.67
C ALA A 345 -15.55 4.36 12.46
N TYR A 346 -14.72 3.46 11.91
CA TYR A 346 -14.39 2.17 12.54
C TYR A 346 -13.18 2.30 13.46
N TYR A 347 -12.14 3.01 13.05
CA TYR A 347 -10.95 3.23 13.88
C TYR A 347 -11.28 3.85 15.24
N GLU A 348 -12.19 4.82 15.30
CA GLU A 348 -12.61 5.45 16.55
C GLU A 348 -13.13 4.46 17.61
N GLN A 349 -13.75 3.36 17.19
CA GLN A 349 -14.20 2.31 18.10
C GLN A 349 -13.02 1.51 18.66
N HIS A 350 -12.01 1.25 17.83
CA HIS A 350 -10.85 0.45 18.20
C HIS A 350 -9.84 1.25 19.03
N ARG A 351 -9.75 2.57 18.82
CA ARG A 351 -8.84 3.48 19.56
C ARG A 351 -8.93 3.30 21.08
N ILE A 352 -10.14 3.37 21.64
CA ILE A 352 -10.35 3.24 23.09
C ILE A 352 -9.97 1.82 23.56
N THR A 353 -10.30 0.81 22.78
CA THR A 353 -9.94 -0.58 23.08
C THR A 353 -8.42 -0.77 23.14
N LEU A 354 -7.69 -0.23 22.18
CA LEU A 354 -6.23 -0.29 22.11
C LEU A 354 -5.57 0.47 23.26
N LEU A 355 -6.04 1.69 23.58
CA LEU A 355 -5.56 2.46 24.71
C LEU A 355 -5.78 1.72 26.05
N ASN A 356 -6.93 1.09 26.25
CA ASN A 356 -7.22 0.29 27.44
C ASN A 356 -6.35 -0.99 27.53
N LYS A 357 -5.84 -1.48 26.41
CA LYS A 357 -4.85 -2.58 26.37
C LYS A 357 -3.43 -2.09 26.67
N GLY A 358 -3.19 -0.79 26.82
CA GLY A 358 -1.88 -0.19 27.07
C GLY A 358 -1.06 0.05 25.79
N VAL A 359 -1.68 0.11 24.64
CA VAL A 359 -1.03 0.51 23.38
C VAL A 359 -0.79 2.02 23.40
N ASP A 360 0.45 2.43 23.11
CA ASP A 360 0.87 3.83 23.01
C ASP A 360 0.60 4.34 21.59
N ILE A 361 -0.37 5.27 21.43
CA ILE A 361 -0.89 5.66 20.12
C ILE A 361 -0.40 7.03 19.69
N PHE A 362 0.15 7.12 18.50
CA PHE A 362 0.53 8.34 17.82
C PHE A 362 -0.24 8.48 16.50
N GLU A 363 -1.08 9.50 16.42
CA GLU A 363 -1.90 9.81 15.26
C GLU A 363 -1.28 10.93 14.42
N TYR A 364 -1.11 10.70 13.11
CA TYR A 364 -0.55 11.67 12.17
C TYR A 364 -1.51 12.86 12.01
N LYS A 365 -0.98 14.07 12.03
CA LYS A 365 -1.78 15.31 11.96
C LYS A 365 -2.31 15.57 10.55
N ALA A 366 -3.49 16.15 10.44
CA ALA A 366 -4.13 16.49 9.16
C ALA A 366 -3.33 17.51 8.33
N ASN A 367 -2.67 18.45 8.99
CA ASN A 367 -1.89 19.51 8.35
C ASN A 367 -0.37 19.24 8.41
N ALA A 368 0.02 17.98 8.66
CA ALA A 368 1.41 17.61 8.62
C ALA A 368 1.97 17.83 7.20
N SER A 369 3.17 18.37 7.12
CA SER A 369 3.94 18.45 5.89
C SER A 369 5.26 17.72 6.05
N ASN A 370 5.82 17.24 4.95
CA ASN A 370 7.12 16.59 4.95
C ASN A 370 8.12 17.47 4.19
N ASP A 371 9.20 17.84 4.86
CA ASP A 371 10.25 18.71 4.28
C ASP A 371 10.95 18.08 3.07
N ASP A 372 10.89 16.74 2.95
CA ASP A 372 11.45 16.01 1.81
C ASP A 372 10.59 16.07 0.55
N HIS A 373 9.38 16.67 0.61
CA HIS A 373 8.49 16.78 -0.52
C HIS A 373 8.77 18.04 -1.34
N PHE A 374 8.70 17.92 -2.67
CA PHE A 374 8.83 19.07 -3.58
C PHE A 374 7.74 20.12 -3.36
N TYR A 375 6.49 19.67 -3.15
CA TYR A 375 5.40 20.51 -2.72
C TYR A 375 5.03 20.20 -1.26
N HIS A 376 5.12 21.22 -0.38
CA HIS A 376 4.75 21.13 1.03
C HIS A 376 3.24 21.22 1.20
N ALA A 377 2.52 20.25 0.62
CA ALA A 377 1.08 20.07 0.81
C ALA A 377 0.79 19.20 2.02
N ASP A 378 -0.47 19.16 2.45
CA ASP A 378 -0.93 18.25 3.49
C ASP A 378 -0.47 16.83 3.19
N THR A 379 -0.07 16.10 4.21
CA THR A 379 0.48 14.76 4.05
C THR A 379 -0.34 13.76 4.84
N TYR A 380 -0.73 12.66 4.20
CA TYR A 380 -1.43 11.53 4.82
C TYR A 380 -0.45 10.40 5.13
N TYR A 381 -0.66 9.71 6.23
CA TYR A 381 0.14 8.56 6.61
C TYR A 381 -0.26 7.34 5.78
N HIS A 382 0.71 6.68 5.12
CA HIS A 382 0.41 5.52 4.28
C HIS A 382 1.40 4.36 4.48
N ASN A 383 2.27 4.44 5.48
CA ASN A 383 3.28 3.42 5.77
C ASN A 383 2.69 2.14 6.39
N LYS A 384 3.25 0.98 6.03
CA LYS A 384 2.87 -0.34 6.54
C LYS A 384 4.10 -1.10 7.00
N THR A 385 4.30 -1.13 8.32
CA THR A 385 5.49 -1.73 8.93
C THR A 385 5.16 -2.30 10.31
N LEU A 386 5.80 -3.41 10.66
CA LEU A 386 5.87 -3.95 12.01
C LEU A 386 7.33 -4.07 12.39
N ILE A 387 7.74 -3.57 13.54
CA ILE A 387 9.09 -3.75 14.08
C ILE A 387 8.99 -4.42 15.44
N LEU A 388 9.75 -5.49 15.65
CA LEU A 388 9.84 -6.20 16.92
C LEU A 388 11.26 -6.07 17.48
N ASP A 389 11.37 -5.61 18.74
CA ASP A 389 12.61 -5.49 19.52
C ASP A 389 13.74 -4.74 18.79
N SER A 390 13.42 -3.75 17.93
CA SER A 390 14.40 -3.06 17.06
C SER A 390 15.34 -4.03 16.33
N GLN A 391 14.84 -5.24 16.01
CA GLN A 391 15.61 -6.33 15.40
C GLN A 391 14.97 -6.83 14.11
N LEU A 392 13.68 -7.14 14.15
CA LEU A 392 12.92 -7.65 13.02
C LEU A 392 12.00 -6.57 12.48
N SER A 393 12.05 -6.31 11.17
CA SER A 393 11.16 -5.35 10.50
C SER A 393 10.34 -6.05 9.43
N TYR A 394 9.07 -5.73 9.32
CA TYR A 394 8.22 -6.07 8.17
C TYR A 394 8.22 -4.92 7.17
N ILE A 395 8.42 -5.23 5.90
CA ILE A 395 8.29 -4.32 4.75
C ILE A 395 7.35 -4.97 3.75
N GLY A 396 6.25 -4.33 3.44
CA GLY A 396 5.27 -4.93 2.52
C GLY A 396 4.07 -4.05 2.19
N SER A 397 3.05 -4.69 1.67
CA SER A 397 1.84 -4.03 1.17
C SER A 397 0.65 -4.11 2.12
N SER A 398 0.64 -5.07 3.07
CA SER A 398 -0.50 -5.35 3.95
C SER A 398 -0.70 -4.26 5.01
N ASN A 399 -1.90 -3.72 5.09
CA ASN A 399 -2.36 -2.89 6.20
C ASN A 399 -2.77 -3.74 7.41
N PHE A 400 -3.14 -3.07 8.51
CA PHE A 400 -3.76 -3.68 9.68
C PHE A 400 -5.28 -3.51 9.58
N ASP A 401 -5.89 -4.20 8.60
CA ASP A 401 -7.31 -4.10 8.29
C ASP A 401 -7.88 -5.41 7.68
N PRO A 402 -9.21 -5.62 7.77
CA PRO A 402 -9.84 -6.83 7.25
C PRO A 402 -9.70 -6.98 5.73
N ARG A 403 -9.57 -5.87 4.98
CA ARG A 403 -9.38 -5.94 3.54
C ARG A 403 -8.06 -6.59 3.17
N SER A 404 -6.98 -6.26 3.86
CA SER A 404 -5.67 -6.91 3.68
C SER A 404 -5.73 -8.38 4.08
N ASP A 405 -6.43 -8.71 5.17
CA ASP A 405 -6.56 -10.09 5.62
C ASP A 405 -7.35 -10.95 4.62
N PHE A 406 -8.50 -10.49 4.15
CA PHE A 406 -9.51 -11.34 3.51
C PHE A 406 -9.72 -11.07 2.02
N LEU A 407 -9.40 -9.88 1.52
CA LEU A 407 -9.75 -9.48 0.15
C LEU A 407 -8.54 -9.20 -0.74
N ASN A 408 -7.55 -8.48 -0.25
CA ASN A 408 -6.39 -8.12 -1.04
C ASN A 408 -5.40 -9.27 -1.18
N ILE A 409 -4.77 -9.37 -2.36
CA ILE A 409 -3.56 -10.17 -2.55
C ILE A 409 -2.38 -9.31 -2.12
N GLU A 410 -1.70 -9.77 -1.08
CA GLU A 410 -0.63 -9.04 -0.39
C GLU A 410 0.68 -9.82 -0.44
N PHE A 411 1.78 -9.12 -0.26
CA PHE A 411 3.06 -9.72 0.04
C PHE A 411 3.89 -8.84 0.99
N GLY A 412 4.98 -9.42 1.47
CA GLY A 412 5.97 -8.68 2.23
C GLY A 412 7.22 -9.48 2.51
N VAL A 413 8.12 -8.87 3.23
CA VAL A 413 9.38 -9.47 3.67
C VAL A 413 9.66 -9.10 5.11
N PHE A 414 10.01 -10.07 5.91
CA PHE A 414 10.59 -9.85 7.23
C PHE A 414 12.10 -9.75 7.12
N VAL A 415 12.65 -8.64 7.59
CA VAL A 415 14.08 -8.31 7.56
C VAL A 415 14.63 -8.42 8.97
N ASP A 416 15.45 -9.46 9.23
CA ASP A 416 16.14 -9.66 10.50
C ASP A 416 17.52 -9.00 10.44
N SER A 417 17.57 -7.77 10.92
CA SER A 417 18.79 -6.96 11.05
C SER A 417 18.52 -5.79 12.00
N LYS A 418 19.26 -5.76 13.11
CA LYS A 418 19.16 -4.67 14.09
C LYS A 418 19.46 -3.31 13.47
N GLN A 419 20.51 -3.22 12.65
CA GLN A 419 20.91 -1.98 12.00
C GLN A 419 19.80 -1.47 11.08
N PHE A 420 19.19 -2.35 10.28
CA PHE A 420 18.11 -1.97 9.39
C PHE A 420 16.85 -1.59 10.16
N ALA A 421 16.44 -2.36 11.18
CA ALA A 421 15.28 -2.06 12.01
C ALA A 421 15.39 -0.69 12.69
N GLN A 422 16.56 -0.35 13.23
CA GLN A 422 16.81 0.95 13.82
C GLN A 422 16.75 2.11 12.80
N GLN A 423 17.16 1.89 11.56
CA GLN A 423 16.98 2.90 10.49
C GLN A 423 15.51 3.11 10.17
N VAL A 424 14.70 2.03 10.11
CA VAL A 424 13.26 2.12 9.88
C VAL A 424 12.57 2.85 11.05
N GLU A 425 12.88 2.52 12.29
CA GLU A 425 12.36 3.23 13.47
C GLU A 425 12.70 4.73 13.43
N HIS A 426 13.96 5.04 13.16
CA HIS A 426 14.39 6.44 13.04
C HIS A 426 13.64 7.17 11.91
N TYR A 427 13.45 6.53 10.76
CA TYR A 427 12.68 7.10 9.65
C TYR A 427 11.25 7.44 10.05
N LEU A 428 10.57 6.55 10.74
CA LEU A 428 9.17 6.71 11.15
C LEU A 428 9.00 7.77 12.25
N LEU A 429 9.97 7.88 13.16
CA LEU A 429 9.90 8.74 14.36
C LEU A 429 10.69 10.05 14.23
N ARG A 430 11.31 10.31 13.07
CA ARG A 430 12.22 11.47 12.87
C ARG A 430 11.55 12.83 13.10
N GLN A 431 10.25 12.94 12.88
CA GLN A 431 9.47 14.17 13.04
C GLN A 431 8.33 13.96 14.04
N GLN A 432 8.63 13.95 15.35
CA GLN A 432 7.61 13.70 16.37
C GLN A 432 6.52 14.79 16.42
N THR A 433 6.81 16.01 15.98
CA THR A 433 5.87 17.13 15.96
C THR A 433 4.70 16.95 14.98
N VAL A 434 4.82 16.02 14.01
CA VAL A 434 3.74 15.71 13.05
C VAL A 434 2.70 14.74 13.62
N TYR A 435 2.87 14.28 14.87
CA TYR A 435 1.95 13.36 15.52
C TYR A 435 1.24 14.01 16.70
N TRP A 436 0.01 13.54 16.93
CA TRP A 436 -0.68 13.64 18.20
C TRP A 436 -0.38 12.40 19.03
N HIS A 437 0.10 12.54 20.24
CA HIS A 437 0.11 11.47 21.24
C HIS A 437 -1.27 11.35 21.84
N VAL A 438 -1.89 10.18 21.76
CA VAL A 438 -3.26 9.93 22.20
C VAL A 438 -3.25 9.14 23.48
N SER A 439 -3.91 9.66 24.51
CA SER A 439 -4.04 9.03 25.83
C SER A 439 -5.48 9.11 26.34
N LEU A 440 -5.80 8.47 27.45
CA LEU A 440 -7.08 8.63 28.12
C LEU A 440 -6.96 9.68 29.25
N ASP A 441 -7.94 10.58 29.33
CA ASP A 441 -8.08 11.51 30.46
C ASP A 441 -8.57 10.77 31.72
N GLU A 442 -8.72 11.52 32.84
CA GLU A 442 -9.21 10.98 34.11
C GLU A 442 -10.63 10.38 34.04
N GLN A 443 -11.41 10.75 33.03
CA GLN A 443 -12.75 10.23 32.78
C GLN A 443 -12.74 9.05 31.80
N GLY A 444 -11.56 8.60 31.33
CA GLY A 444 -11.42 7.52 30.35
C GLY A 444 -11.79 7.92 28.92
N LYS A 445 -11.76 9.21 28.59
CA LYS A 445 -11.98 9.72 27.23
C LYS A 445 -10.66 10.00 26.53
N PRO A 446 -10.58 9.80 25.22
CA PRO A 446 -9.38 10.15 24.46
C PRO A 446 -9.05 11.64 24.55
N GLN A 447 -7.77 11.93 24.72
CA GLN A 447 -7.19 13.26 24.57
C GLN A 447 -5.95 13.21 23.68
N TRP A 448 -5.73 14.25 22.91
CA TRP A 448 -4.63 14.39 21.95
C TRP A 448 -3.66 15.46 22.43
N GLN A 449 -2.40 15.13 22.54
CA GLN A 449 -1.36 16.06 22.98
C GLN A 449 -0.24 16.14 21.92
N SER A 450 0.21 17.36 21.64
CA SER A 450 1.43 17.60 20.84
C SER A 450 2.07 18.92 21.27
N ALA A 451 3.34 18.86 21.69
CA ALA A 451 4.02 20.00 22.32
C ALA A 451 3.18 20.58 23.48
N ASP A 452 2.76 21.84 23.38
CA ASP A 452 1.99 22.54 24.42
C ASP A 452 0.45 22.51 24.18
N GLU A 453 0.01 21.80 23.11
CA GLU A 453 -1.41 21.71 22.75
C GLU A 453 -2.04 20.43 23.28
N ILE A 454 -3.23 20.58 23.89
CA ILE A 454 -4.07 19.46 24.34
C ILE A 454 -5.48 19.65 23.80
N HIS A 455 -6.02 18.63 23.14
CA HIS A 455 -7.38 18.60 22.62
C HIS A 455 -8.16 17.46 23.28
N HIS A 456 -9.43 17.70 23.62
CA HIS A 456 -10.37 16.72 24.19
C HIS A 456 -11.42 16.24 23.17
N ASP A 457 -11.41 16.79 21.97
CA ASP A 457 -12.17 16.33 20.80
C ASP A 457 -11.17 16.00 19.70
N ASN A 458 -11.55 15.18 18.70
CA ASN A 458 -10.71 14.85 17.56
C ASN A 458 -10.17 16.12 16.88
N PRO A 459 -8.84 16.37 16.87
CA PRO A 459 -8.28 17.56 16.26
C PRO A 459 -8.63 17.61 14.76
N ASP A 460 -8.98 18.80 14.26
CA ASP A 460 -9.29 19.07 12.85
C ASP A 460 -10.43 18.24 12.23
N TYR A 461 -11.17 17.49 13.06
CA TYR A 461 -12.27 16.62 12.62
C TYR A 461 -13.61 17.10 13.20
N GLY A 462 -14.39 17.81 12.37
CA GLY A 462 -15.61 18.48 12.83
C GLY A 462 -16.72 17.51 13.29
N LYS A 463 -17.48 17.86 14.33
CA LYS A 463 -18.57 17.05 14.92
C LYS A 463 -19.66 16.62 13.92
N TRP A 464 -19.81 17.31 12.80
CA TRP A 464 -20.78 16.92 11.77
C TRP A 464 -20.41 15.60 11.07
N HIS A 465 -19.18 15.12 11.15
CA HIS A 465 -18.74 13.79 10.70
C HIS A 465 -19.31 12.65 11.56
N GLU A 466 -19.76 12.92 12.77
CA GLU A 466 -20.35 11.91 13.65
C GLU A 466 -21.60 11.24 13.03
N ILE A 467 -22.38 11.98 12.23
CA ILE A 467 -23.59 11.45 11.59
C ILE A 467 -23.23 10.41 10.51
N PRO A 468 -22.38 10.71 9.50
CA PRO A 468 -21.97 9.69 8.55
C PRO A 468 -21.17 8.56 9.22
N ASN A 469 -20.33 8.81 10.21
CA ASN A 469 -19.61 7.78 10.95
C ASN A 469 -20.57 6.82 11.65
N TRP A 470 -21.60 7.36 12.32
CA TRP A 470 -22.64 6.54 12.94
C TRP A 470 -23.37 5.65 11.91
N LEU A 471 -23.67 6.20 10.72
CA LEU A 471 -24.30 5.44 9.64
C LEU A 471 -23.40 4.30 9.16
N PHE A 472 -22.13 4.59 8.88
CA PHE A 472 -21.15 3.57 8.47
C PHE A 472 -21.02 2.45 9.51
N ARG A 473 -20.92 2.77 10.81
CA ARG A 473 -20.87 1.77 11.88
C ARG A 473 -22.09 0.87 11.90
N LYS A 474 -23.31 1.42 11.61
CA LYS A 474 -24.55 0.64 11.53
C LYS A 474 -24.62 -0.29 10.33
N MET A 475 -23.85 0.00 9.29
CA MET A 475 -23.82 -0.83 8.08
C MET A 475 -22.93 -2.07 8.22
N HIS A 476 -22.15 -2.19 9.30
CA HIS A 476 -21.25 -3.32 9.56
C HIS A 476 -20.32 -3.67 8.37
N GLY A 477 -19.82 -2.63 7.68
CA GLY A 477 -18.99 -2.76 6.49
C GLY A 477 -17.49 -2.92 6.78
N GLU A 478 -17.08 -3.28 8.00
CA GLU A 478 -15.66 -3.42 8.39
C GLU A 478 -14.92 -4.45 7.53
N PHE A 479 -15.61 -5.48 7.05
CA PHE A 479 -15.02 -6.52 6.21
C PHE A 479 -14.56 -5.99 4.84
N GLU A 480 -15.15 -4.91 4.37
CA GLU A 480 -14.85 -4.29 3.07
C GLU A 480 -13.73 -3.22 3.16
N LEU A 481 -13.21 -2.98 4.37
CA LEU A 481 -12.20 -1.95 4.64
C LEU A 481 -10.78 -2.45 4.52
#